data_209e20816881a18ca3a5101c8e245beb
#
_entry.id   209e20816881a18ca3a5101c8e245beb
#
_cell.length_a   1.000
_cell.length_b   1.000
_cell.length_c   1.000
_cell.angle_alpha   90.00
_cell.angle_beta   90.00
_cell.angle_gamma   90.00
#
_symmetry.space_group_name_H-M   'P 1'
#
loop_
_entity.id
_entity.type
_entity.pdbx_description
1 polymer ?
#
loop_
_entity_poly.entity_id
_entity_poly.type
_entity_poly.pdbx_seq_one_letter_code
_entity_poly.pdbx_strand_id
1 'polypeptide(L)'
;ETLYNYAVMIDGEWGCGKTYFIQERLYKALETHENNRWQSERDYKKRKVIYISLYGIKSLDEVTKQLFMESLIAKSGKAKRVLKKGTKAINTMLPVVFDVLKNKGIDINLKKITETTEKLMSIRESILIFDDLERCDCPTNEILGYINSFVEHENMKVIIVANQKEI
;
A
#
# COMPACT_ATOMS: atom_id res chain seq x y z
N GLU A 1 -9.77 -8.07 -16.63
CA GLU A 1 -9.57 -6.66 -16.20
C GLU A 1 -10.89 -5.92 -16.33
N THR A 2 -11.32 -5.27 -15.25
CA THR A 2 -12.50 -4.43 -15.29
C THR A 2 -12.16 -3.15 -16.07
N LEU A 3 -13.05 -2.76 -17.01
CA LEU A 3 -12.95 -1.52 -17.77
C LEU A 3 -13.21 -0.27 -16.89
N TYR A 4 -13.65 -0.49 -15.64
CA TYR A 4 -14.05 0.58 -14.74
C TYR A 4 -12.99 0.88 -13.69
N ASN A 5 -12.78 2.15 -13.43
CA ASN A 5 -11.92 2.65 -12.38
C ASN A 5 -12.70 2.74 -11.07
N TYR A 6 -12.58 1.72 -10.23
CA TYR A 6 -13.15 1.69 -8.88
C TYR A 6 -12.26 0.92 -7.91
N ALA A 7 -12.35 1.27 -6.63
CA ALA A 7 -11.79 0.48 -5.56
C ALA A 7 -12.75 -0.67 -5.18
N VAL A 8 -12.19 -1.80 -4.79
CA VAL A 8 -12.97 -2.92 -4.22
C VAL A 8 -12.91 -2.82 -2.70
N MET A 9 -14.08 -2.82 -2.05
CA MET A 9 -14.15 -2.83 -0.59
C MET A 9 -14.42 -4.23 -0.07
N ILE A 10 -13.65 -4.65 0.92
CA ILE A 10 -13.85 -5.86 1.71
C ILE A 10 -14.39 -5.42 3.07
N ASP A 11 -15.69 -5.63 3.25
CA ASP A 11 -16.38 -5.30 4.48
C ASP A 11 -16.49 -6.49 5.44
N GLY A 12 -16.50 -6.20 6.73
CA GLY A 12 -16.77 -7.19 7.77
C GLY A 12 -16.55 -6.65 9.17
N GLU A 13 -17.21 -7.24 10.14
CA GLU A 13 -17.14 -6.83 11.55
C GLU A 13 -15.74 -7.09 12.14
N TRP A 14 -15.45 -6.45 13.26
CA TRP A 14 -14.21 -6.69 13.99
C TRP A 14 -14.12 -8.15 14.44
N GLY A 15 -12.93 -8.72 14.34
CA GLY A 15 -12.67 -10.11 14.70
C GLY A 15 -13.10 -11.17 13.68
N CYS A 16 -13.76 -10.83 12.57
CA CYS A 16 -14.16 -11.79 11.52
C CYS A 16 -12.99 -12.32 10.67
N GLY A 17 -11.76 -11.82 10.92
CA GLY A 17 -10.56 -12.33 10.26
C GLY A 17 -10.17 -11.62 8.96
N LYS A 18 -10.66 -10.39 8.70
CA LYS A 18 -10.31 -9.61 7.49
C LYS A 18 -8.81 -9.54 7.26
N THR A 19 -8.07 -9.00 8.23
CA THR A 19 -6.60 -8.85 8.13
C THR A 19 -5.89 -10.18 7.90
N TYR A 20 -6.33 -11.27 8.58
CA TYR A 20 -5.80 -12.61 8.36
C TYR A 20 -6.05 -13.08 6.92
N PHE A 21 -7.27 -12.91 6.42
CA PHE A 21 -7.62 -13.24 5.03
C PHE A 21 -6.76 -12.47 4.04
N ILE A 22 -6.58 -11.16 4.25
CA ILE A 22 -5.75 -10.31 3.40
C ILE A 22 -4.31 -10.82 3.35
N GLN A 23 -3.68 -11.01 4.52
CA GLN A 23 -2.26 -11.32 4.61
C GLN A 23 -1.94 -12.76 4.21
N GLU A 24 -2.79 -13.72 4.58
CA GLU A 24 -2.51 -15.14 4.38
C GLU A 24 -3.11 -15.72 3.09
N ARG A 25 -4.14 -15.08 2.53
CA ARG A 25 -4.81 -15.58 1.33
C ARG A 25 -4.74 -14.63 0.15
N LEU A 26 -5.33 -13.45 0.29
CA LEU A 26 -5.48 -12.51 -0.84
C LEU A 26 -4.13 -12.01 -1.36
N TYR A 27 -3.24 -11.59 -0.46
CA TYR A 27 -1.90 -11.12 -0.84
C TYR A 27 -1.15 -12.16 -1.67
N LYS A 28 -1.15 -13.42 -1.22
CA LYS A 28 -0.49 -14.52 -1.92
C LYS A 28 -1.15 -14.83 -3.27
N ALA A 29 -2.49 -14.77 -3.32
CA ALA A 29 -3.25 -14.99 -4.55
C ALA A 29 -2.92 -13.91 -5.59
N LEU A 30 -2.87 -12.64 -5.18
CA LEU A 30 -2.50 -11.52 -6.05
C LEU A 30 -1.07 -11.65 -6.56
N GLU A 31 -0.10 -11.97 -5.68
CA GLU A 31 1.30 -12.21 -6.11
C GLU A 31 1.40 -13.35 -7.14
N THR A 32 0.66 -14.45 -6.91
CA THR A 32 0.64 -15.59 -7.81
C THR A 32 0.02 -15.22 -9.15
N HIS A 33 -1.10 -14.50 -9.14
CA HIS A 33 -1.76 -14.01 -10.36
C HIS A 33 -0.84 -13.11 -11.18
N GLU A 34 -0.18 -12.15 -10.55
CA GLU A 34 0.76 -11.24 -11.20
C GLU A 34 1.98 -12.00 -11.78
N ASN A 35 2.47 -13.03 -11.07
CA ASN A 35 3.56 -13.88 -11.57
C ASN A 35 3.13 -14.68 -12.81
N ASN A 36 1.94 -15.27 -12.80
CA ASN A 36 1.43 -16.06 -13.91
C ASN A 36 1.23 -15.18 -15.14
N ARG A 37 0.66 -13.99 -14.99
CA ARG A 37 0.51 -13.03 -16.09
C ARG A 37 1.86 -12.61 -16.66
N TRP A 38 2.82 -12.30 -15.82
CA TRP A 38 4.18 -11.92 -16.26
C TRP A 38 4.87 -13.03 -17.03
N GLN A 39 4.60 -14.31 -16.72
CA GLN A 39 5.15 -15.45 -17.44
C GLN A 39 4.42 -15.73 -18.78
N SER A 40 3.14 -15.40 -18.87
CA SER A 40 2.30 -15.71 -20.02
C SER A 40 2.16 -14.59 -21.04
N GLU A 41 2.31 -13.33 -20.61
CA GLU A 41 2.09 -12.14 -21.45
C GLU A 41 3.41 -11.41 -21.71
N ARG A 42 3.82 -11.31 -22.98
CA ARG A 42 5.16 -10.83 -23.40
C ARG A 42 5.51 -9.41 -22.97
N ASP A 43 4.51 -8.52 -22.92
CA ASP A 43 4.69 -7.10 -22.59
C ASP A 43 4.09 -6.72 -21.24
N TYR A 44 3.71 -7.73 -20.42
CA TYR A 44 3.09 -7.47 -19.13
C TYR A 44 4.10 -7.01 -18.09
N LYS A 45 3.87 -5.83 -17.54
CA LYS A 45 4.64 -5.34 -16.40
C LYS A 45 4.01 -5.83 -15.10
N LYS A 46 4.74 -6.71 -14.40
CA LYS A 46 4.30 -7.26 -13.12
C LYS A 46 4.07 -6.17 -12.10
N ARG A 47 2.85 -6.07 -11.61
CA ARG A 47 2.48 -5.16 -10.53
C ARG A 47 2.94 -5.72 -9.17
N LYS A 48 3.25 -4.82 -8.26
CA LYS A 48 3.58 -5.17 -6.88
C LYS A 48 2.33 -5.01 -6.02
N VAL A 49 2.22 -5.84 -5.00
CA VAL A 49 1.18 -5.68 -3.99
C VAL A 49 1.77 -4.90 -2.83
N ILE A 50 1.16 -3.76 -2.50
CA ILE A 50 1.54 -2.90 -1.37
C ILE A 50 0.39 -2.92 -0.37
N TYR A 51 0.68 -3.34 0.85
CA TYR A 51 -0.28 -3.39 1.95
C TYR A 51 0.05 -2.30 2.97
N ILE A 52 -0.98 -1.57 3.39
CA ILE A 52 -0.90 -0.53 4.42
C ILE A 52 -2.04 -0.70 5.39
N SER A 53 -1.75 -0.71 6.69
CA SER A 53 -2.76 -0.52 7.73
C SER A 53 -2.89 0.96 8.04
N LEU A 54 -4.11 1.47 7.98
CA LEU A 54 -4.45 2.86 8.31
C LEU A 54 -4.65 3.06 9.82
N TYR A 55 -4.52 2.01 10.63
CA TYR A 55 -4.72 2.06 12.08
C TYR A 55 -3.83 3.12 12.74
N GLY A 56 -4.46 4.11 13.36
CA GLY A 56 -3.79 5.17 14.13
C GLY A 56 -3.01 6.16 13.27
N ILE A 57 -3.21 6.19 11.96
CA ILE A 57 -2.66 7.21 11.07
C ILE A 57 -3.44 8.50 11.23
N LYS A 58 -2.72 9.62 11.42
CA LYS A 58 -3.30 10.92 11.77
C LYS A 58 -3.32 11.93 10.64
N SER A 59 -2.63 11.66 9.52
CA SER A 59 -2.54 12.60 8.40
C SER A 59 -2.28 11.90 7.08
N LEU A 60 -2.69 12.53 5.97
CA LEU A 60 -2.39 12.04 4.62
C LEU A 60 -0.89 11.99 4.32
N ASP A 61 -0.11 12.87 4.98
CA ASP A 61 1.36 12.84 4.88
C ASP A 61 1.95 11.56 5.47
N GLU A 62 1.39 11.06 6.58
CA GLU A 62 1.78 9.76 7.15
C GLU A 62 1.42 8.60 6.21
N VAL A 63 0.23 8.62 5.58
CA VAL A 63 -0.17 7.63 4.57
C VAL A 63 0.83 7.64 3.41
N THR A 64 1.15 8.82 2.89
CA THR A 64 2.09 8.99 1.77
C THR A 64 3.48 8.46 2.11
N LYS A 65 3.99 8.76 3.30
CA LYS A 65 5.27 8.25 3.78
C LYS A 65 5.26 6.73 3.89
N GLN A 66 4.19 6.17 4.43
CA GLN A 66 4.06 4.73 4.60
C GLN A 66 3.96 4.01 3.24
N LEU A 67 3.16 4.54 2.31
CA LEU A 67 3.08 4.04 0.92
C LEU A 67 4.46 4.01 0.26
N PHE A 68 5.20 5.10 0.38
CA PHE A 68 6.54 5.18 -0.20
C PHE A 68 7.48 4.13 0.41
N MET A 69 7.48 3.99 1.72
CA MET A 69 8.32 3.01 2.41
C MET A 69 7.99 1.58 2.00
N GLU A 70 6.71 1.22 1.97
CA GLU A 70 6.27 -0.12 1.54
C GLU A 70 6.62 -0.37 0.06
N SER A 71 6.56 0.65 -0.80
CA SER A 71 6.98 0.53 -2.20
C SER A 71 8.47 0.20 -2.34
N LEU A 72 9.33 0.79 -1.51
CA LEU A 72 10.75 0.48 -1.47
C LEU A 72 11.04 -0.94 -0.96
N ILE A 73 10.32 -1.35 0.08
CA ILE A 73 10.41 -2.72 0.64
C ILE A 73 9.97 -3.75 -0.40
N ALA A 74 8.87 -3.50 -1.09
CA ALA A 74 8.37 -4.34 -2.17
C ALA A 74 9.39 -4.46 -3.33
N LYS A 75 10.14 -3.37 -3.63
CA LYS A 75 11.24 -3.38 -4.62
C LYS A 75 12.44 -4.22 -4.17
N SER A 76 12.72 -4.25 -2.87
CA SER A 76 13.89 -4.98 -2.33
C SER A 76 13.70 -6.50 -2.26
N GLY A 77 12.53 -7.04 -2.59
CA GLY A 77 12.20 -8.47 -2.44
C GLY A 77 12.04 -8.94 -1.00
N LYS A 78 12.13 -8.04 -0.03
CA LYS A 78 12.05 -8.34 1.42
C LYS A 78 10.65 -8.17 2.00
N ALA A 79 9.65 -7.88 1.17
CA ALA A 79 8.27 -7.58 1.57
C ALA A 79 7.63 -8.65 2.47
N LYS A 80 7.94 -9.92 2.26
CA LYS A 80 7.41 -11.03 3.08
C LYS A 80 7.77 -10.97 4.57
N ARG A 81 8.82 -10.21 4.95
CA ARG A 81 9.25 -10.10 6.36
C ARG A 81 8.54 -9.00 7.14
N VAL A 82 8.07 -7.97 6.45
CA VAL A 82 7.49 -6.77 7.07
C VAL A 82 6.01 -6.96 7.36
N LEU A 83 5.25 -7.61 6.48
CA LEU A 83 3.84 -7.94 6.67
C LEU A 83 3.53 -8.68 7.99
N LYS A 84 4.50 -9.48 8.50
CA LYS A 84 4.33 -10.21 9.77
C LYS A 84 4.51 -9.36 11.04
N LYS A 85 4.99 -8.11 10.95
CA LYS A 85 5.39 -7.33 12.13
C LYS A 85 4.50 -6.14 12.48
N GLY A 86 3.48 -5.83 11.66
CA GLY A 86 2.56 -4.71 11.92
C GLY A 86 3.21 -3.31 11.83
N THR A 87 2.41 -2.27 11.89
CA THR A 87 2.81 -0.85 11.77
C THR A 87 3.86 -0.39 12.78
N LYS A 88 3.91 -0.97 13.99
CA LYS A 88 4.96 -0.67 14.98
C LYS A 88 6.38 -1.00 14.50
N ALA A 89 6.53 -2.02 13.65
CA ALA A 89 7.83 -2.38 13.11
C ALA A 89 8.33 -1.41 12.02
N ILE A 90 7.42 -0.74 11.32
CA ILE A 90 7.78 0.22 10.28
C ILE A 90 8.46 1.44 10.90
N ASN A 91 7.89 2.00 11.97
CA ASN A 91 8.49 3.14 12.69
C ASN A 91 9.87 2.80 13.28
N THR A 92 10.09 1.56 13.69
CA THR A 92 11.41 1.11 14.20
C THR A 92 12.41 0.82 13.08
N MET A 93 11.94 0.46 11.88
CA MET A 93 12.81 0.19 10.72
C MET A 93 13.08 1.42 9.85
N LEU A 94 12.29 2.48 9.99
CA LEU A 94 12.49 3.76 9.29
C LEU A 94 13.94 4.25 9.34
N PRO A 95 14.60 4.37 10.51
CA PRO A 95 15.99 4.81 10.59
C PRO A 95 16.94 3.90 9.81
N VAL A 96 16.76 2.58 9.91
CA VAL A 96 17.63 1.59 9.24
C VAL A 96 17.47 1.65 7.72
N VAL A 97 16.27 1.86 7.23
CA VAL A 97 16.03 2.01 5.78
C VAL A 97 16.61 3.32 5.28
N PHE A 98 16.49 4.41 6.05
CA PHE A 98 17.13 5.68 5.72
C PHE A 98 18.65 5.58 5.67
N ASP A 99 19.28 4.89 6.61
CA ASP A 99 20.74 4.66 6.61
C ASP A 99 21.18 3.85 5.38
N VAL A 100 20.44 2.81 5.03
CA VAL A 100 20.74 2.00 3.82
C VAL A 100 20.60 2.81 2.54
N LEU A 101 19.61 3.70 2.47
CA LEU A 101 19.38 4.55 1.28
C LEU A 101 20.42 5.66 1.21
N LYS A 102 20.76 6.28 2.34
CA LYS A 102 21.83 7.27 2.46
C LYS A 102 23.19 6.69 2.06
N ASN A 103 23.49 5.48 2.49
CA ASN A 103 24.72 4.76 2.11
C ASN A 103 24.77 4.40 0.61
N LYS A 104 23.63 4.40 -0.08
CA LYS A 104 23.52 4.26 -1.54
C LYS A 104 23.51 5.58 -2.29
N GLY A 105 23.83 6.71 -1.63
CA GLY A 105 23.86 8.02 -2.24
C GLY A 105 22.47 8.62 -2.53
N ILE A 106 21.41 8.02 -1.99
CA ILE A 106 20.03 8.51 -2.13
C ILE A 106 19.73 9.39 -0.92
N ASP A 107 19.91 10.70 -1.07
CA ASP A 107 19.54 11.66 -0.03
C ASP A 107 18.01 11.83 -0.01
N ILE A 108 17.38 11.25 1.01
CA ILE A 108 15.93 11.30 1.19
C ILE A 108 15.60 12.44 2.16
N ASN A 109 15.37 13.60 1.61
CA ASN A 109 14.78 14.69 2.36
C ASN A 109 13.27 14.43 2.49
N LEU A 110 12.82 14.07 3.71
CA LEU A 110 11.41 13.77 4.01
C LEU A 110 10.44 14.91 3.60
N LYS A 111 10.88 16.17 3.63
CA LYS A 111 10.09 17.30 3.15
C LYS A 111 9.93 17.33 1.63
N LYS A 112 10.87 16.73 0.87
CA LYS A 112 10.78 16.59 -0.59
C LYS A 112 10.04 15.31 -1.05
N ILE A 113 9.69 14.41 -0.14
CA ILE A 113 8.97 13.18 -0.51
C ILE A 113 7.58 13.48 -1.04
N THR A 114 6.94 14.54 -0.55
CA THR A 114 5.62 14.98 -1.02
C THR A 114 5.67 15.69 -2.38
N GLU A 115 6.85 16.12 -2.85
CA GLU A 115 6.97 17.00 -4.03
C GLU A 115 7.47 16.31 -5.31
N THR A 116 7.89 15.05 -5.28
CA THR A 116 8.52 14.43 -6.46
C THR A 116 7.64 13.39 -7.13
N THR A 117 7.11 13.73 -8.28
CA THR A 117 6.38 12.87 -9.25
C THR A 117 7.09 11.54 -9.56
N GLU A 118 8.42 11.49 -9.55
CA GLU A 118 9.19 10.25 -9.78
C GLU A 118 8.98 9.17 -8.72
N LYS A 119 8.63 9.57 -7.49
CA LYS A 119 8.39 8.63 -6.38
C LYS A 119 7.00 7.99 -6.47
N LEU A 120 6.02 8.74 -6.97
CA LEU A 120 4.70 8.20 -7.31
C LEU A 120 4.79 7.21 -8.48
N MET A 121 5.71 7.37 -9.42
CA MET A 121 5.92 6.41 -10.52
C MET A 121 6.26 4.99 -10.01
N SER A 122 6.89 4.86 -8.84
CA SER A 122 7.17 3.53 -8.28
C SER A 122 5.94 2.86 -7.69
N ILE A 123 4.91 3.64 -7.37
CA ILE A 123 3.63 3.18 -6.83
C ILE A 123 2.65 2.89 -7.96
N ARG A 124 2.73 3.59 -9.09
CA ARG A 124 1.83 3.47 -10.24
C ARG A 124 1.70 2.05 -10.82
N GLU A 125 2.70 1.22 -10.66
CA GLU A 125 2.69 -0.18 -11.10
C GLU A 125 2.40 -1.12 -9.92
N SER A 126 1.44 -0.75 -9.03
CA SER A 126 1.13 -1.52 -7.84
C SER A 126 -0.37 -1.77 -7.67
N ILE A 127 -0.67 -2.81 -6.91
CA ILE A 127 -1.99 -3.06 -6.36
C ILE A 127 -1.92 -2.59 -4.90
N LEU A 128 -2.75 -1.64 -4.53
CA LEU A 128 -2.76 -1.08 -3.17
C LEU A 128 -3.83 -1.76 -2.33
N ILE A 129 -3.49 -2.10 -1.09
CA ILE A 129 -4.42 -2.62 -0.09
C ILE A 129 -4.34 -1.69 1.13
N PHE A 130 -5.45 -1.02 1.43
CA PHE A 130 -5.63 -0.19 2.61
C PHE A 130 -6.50 -0.92 3.62
N ASP A 131 -5.93 -1.32 4.76
CA ASP A 131 -6.62 -2.04 5.83
C ASP A 131 -6.90 -1.13 7.03
N ASP A 132 -7.90 -1.48 7.82
CA ASP A 132 -8.31 -0.75 9.04
C ASP A 132 -8.77 0.70 8.77
N LEU A 133 -9.53 0.95 7.70
CA LEU A 133 -9.98 2.31 7.34
C LEU A 133 -10.78 2.95 8.49
N GLU A 134 -11.64 2.19 9.17
CA GLU A 134 -12.43 2.66 10.31
C GLU A 134 -11.61 3.01 11.55
N ARG A 135 -10.30 2.68 11.54
CA ARG A 135 -9.36 2.98 12.64
C ARG A 135 -8.36 4.06 12.28
N CYS A 136 -8.57 4.72 11.14
CA CYS A 136 -7.79 5.88 10.75
C CYS A 136 -8.23 7.10 11.53
N ASP A 137 -7.30 7.83 12.13
CA ASP A 137 -7.58 9.08 12.84
C ASP A 137 -7.75 10.29 11.88
N CYS A 138 -7.59 10.08 10.55
CA CYS A 138 -7.90 11.09 9.55
C CYS A 138 -9.41 11.19 9.30
N PRO A 139 -9.95 12.36 8.92
CA PRO A 139 -11.32 12.47 8.45
C PRO A 139 -11.59 11.51 7.28
N THR A 140 -12.67 10.72 7.37
CA THR A 140 -12.96 9.65 6.41
C THR A 140 -13.06 10.17 4.97
N ASN A 141 -13.67 11.34 4.77
CA ASN A 141 -13.77 11.97 3.45
C ASN A 141 -12.42 12.35 2.86
N GLU A 142 -11.45 12.78 3.67
CA GLU A 142 -10.11 13.12 3.21
C GLU A 142 -9.34 11.87 2.78
N ILE A 143 -9.36 10.82 3.61
CA ILE A 143 -8.66 9.57 3.28
C ILE A 143 -9.30 8.87 2.07
N LEU A 144 -10.63 8.87 1.96
CA LEU A 144 -11.30 8.32 0.78
C LEU A 144 -11.01 9.14 -0.48
N GLY A 145 -11.00 10.47 -0.40
CA GLY A 145 -10.58 11.34 -1.51
C GLY A 145 -9.14 11.07 -1.94
N TYR A 146 -8.23 10.88 -0.99
CA TYR A 146 -6.85 10.52 -1.26
C TYR A 146 -6.73 9.15 -1.95
N ILE A 147 -7.43 8.13 -1.44
CA ILE A 147 -7.46 6.79 -2.04
C ILE A 147 -8.05 6.85 -3.46
N ASN A 148 -9.13 7.63 -3.66
CA ASN A 148 -9.79 7.79 -4.95
C ASN A 148 -8.87 8.40 -6.02
N SER A 149 -7.93 9.26 -5.62
CA SER A 149 -6.96 9.82 -6.55
C SER A 149 -6.09 8.76 -7.24
N PHE A 150 -5.75 7.67 -6.57
CA PHE A 150 -5.04 6.55 -7.17
C PHE A 150 -5.89 5.78 -8.17
N VAL A 151 -7.18 5.66 -7.91
CA VAL A 151 -8.12 4.92 -8.76
C VAL A 151 -8.44 5.69 -10.03
N GLU A 152 -8.82 6.97 -9.90
CA GLU A 152 -9.29 7.79 -11.02
C GLU A 152 -8.15 8.37 -11.86
N HIS A 153 -7.13 8.92 -11.21
CA HIS A 153 -6.08 9.63 -11.91
C HIS A 153 -4.89 8.74 -12.31
N GLU A 154 -4.61 7.70 -11.52
CA GLU A 154 -3.46 6.83 -11.74
C GLU A 154 -3.85 5.44 -12.30
N ASN A 155 -5.15 5.19 -12.49
CA ASN A 155 -5.69 3.91 -12.98
C ASN A 155 -5.16 2.68 -12.20
N MET A 156 -4.95 2.85 -10.91
CA MET A 156 -4.42 1.82 -10.03
C MET A 156 -5.52 0.89 -9.54
N LYS A 157 -5.15 -0.34 -9.20
CA LYS A 157 -6.06 -1.28 -8.55
C LYS A 157 -5.95 -1.11 -7.04
N VAL A 158 -7.09 -0.81 -6.41
CA VAL A 158 -7.15 -0.51 -4.99
C VAL A 158 -8.15 -1.43 -4.30
N ILE A 159 -7.75 -1.95 -3.15
CA ILE A 159 -8.59 -2.73 -2.24
C ILE A 159 -8.63 -1.98 -0.91
N ILE A 160 -9.82 -1.73 -0.42
CA ILE A 160 -10.08 -1.13 0.89
C ILE A 160 -10.63 -2.22 1.79
N VAL A 161 -10.15 -2.31 3.01
CA VAL A 161 -10.62 -3.28 4.00
C VAL A 161 -11.11 -2.50 5.21
N ALA A 162 -12.34 -2.72 5.61
CA ALA A 162 -12.96 -1.95 6.68
C ALA A 162 -14.10 -2.70 7.37
N ASN A 163 -14.55 -2.13 8.48
CA ASN A 163 -15.86 -2.35 9.03
C ASN A 163 -16.75 -1.16 8.65
N GLN A 164 -17.57 -1.33 7.63
CA GLN A 164 -18.39 -0.24 7.08
C GLN A 164 -19.34 0.38 8.13
N LYS A 165 -19.74 -0.38 9.13
CA LYS A 165 -20.63 0.12 10.19
C LYS A 165 -19.95 1.13 11.13
N GLU A 166 -18.63 1.20 11.10
CA GLU A 166 -17.82 2.04 11.97
C GLU A 166 -17.18 3.25 11.24
N ILE A 167 -17.51 3.43 9.95
CA ILE A 167 -17.02 4.54 9.12
C ILE A 167 -17.92 5.77 9.19
#